data_87379c0c3335671cac5690678908f022
#
_entry.id   87379c0c3335671cac5690678908f022
#
_cell.length_a   1.000
_cell.length_b   1.000
_cell.length_c   1.000
_cell.angle_alpha   90.00
_cell.angle_beta   90.00
_cell.angle_gamma   90.00
#
_symmetry.space_group_name_H-M   'P 1'
#
loop_
_entity.id
_entity.type
_entity.pdbx_description
1 polymer ?
#
loop_
_entity_poly.entity_id
_entity_poly.type
_entity_poly.pdbx_seq_one_letter_code
_entity_poly.pdbx_strand_id
1 'polypeptide(L)'
;MKNLHLEHPEDTILNGDLSVLDWFEHKAFWSVKIDGAPAIVWGKCPATGEFFVGTKSVFNKVKIKINYTHEDIERNHEGQVADILHVALECLPSTDNIYQGDFIGFGGDNVYQPNTITYVFDEVITEHFIIAPHTQYHIDEEMEELCLRNTIATPLLFDLGDTEKCKFVKPKVFTMEEDDIANVCWFARQMSTPVSYTHLTLPTTPYV
;
A
#
# COMPACT_ATOMS: atom_id res chain seq x y z
N MET A 1 -15.08 -2.49 13.65
CA MET A 1 -13.69 -2.95 13.49
C MET A 1 -12.95 -1.77 12.92
N LYS A 2 -11.89 -1.26 13.58
CA LYS A 2 -11.14 -0.11 13.06
C LYS A 2 -10.43 -0.55 11.77
N ASN A 3 -10.61 0.18 10.68
CA ASN A 3 -9.91 -0.11 9.42
C ASN A 3 -8.45 0.34 9.58
N LEU A 4 -7.52 -0.60 9.51
CA LEU A 4 -6.07 -0.34 9.59
C LEU A 4 -5.44 -0.08 8.22
N HIS A 5 -6.24 0.03 7.18
CA HIS A 5 -5.80 0.28 5.80
C HIS A 5 -6.51 1.50 5.25
N LEU A 6 -5.87 2.17 4.30
CA LEU A 6 -6.52 3.22 3.53
C LEU A 6 -7.65 2.61 2.70
N GLU A 7 -8.79 3.28 2.67
CA GLU A 7 -9.91 2.89 1.83
C GLU A 7 -9.61 3.21 0.37
N HIS A 8 -10.12 2.37 -0.51
CA HIS A 8 -10.06 2.59 -1.94
C HIS A 8 -11.33 3.29 -2.42
N PRO A 9 -11.23 4.36 -3.21
CA PRO A 9 -12.41 5.09 -3.72
C PRO A 9 -13.40 4.18 -4.46
N GLU A 10 -12.91 3.21 -5.21
CA GLU A 10 -13.73 2.24 -5.93
C GLU A 10 -14.57 1.37 -4.97
N ASP A 11 -14.04 0.98 -3.82
CA ASP A 11 -14.79 0.20 -2.83
C ASP A 11 -15.92 1.03 -2.23
N THR A 12 -15.68 2.31 -1.97
CA THR A 12 -16.69 3.26 -1.48
C THR A 12 -17.83 3.40 -2.49
N ILE A 13 -17.50 3.59 -3.77
CA ILE A 13 -18.48 3.70 -4.87
C ILE A 13 -19.28 2.39 -5.02
N LEU A 14 -18.62 1.24 -5.00
CA LEU A 14 -19.25 -0.07 -5.13
C LEU A 14 -20.19 -0.39 -3.95
N ASN A 15 -19.91 0.16 -2.78
CA ASN A 15 -20.79 0.07 -1.60
C ASN A 15 -21.96 1.05 -1.63
N GLY A 16 -22.07 1.87 -2.68
CA GLY A 16 -23.18 2.81 -2.90
C GLY A 16 -22.98 4.18 -2.24
N ASP A 17 -21.83 4.44 -1.64
CA ASP A 17 -21.48 5.76 -1.12
C ASP A 17 -20.73 6.55 -2.21
N LEU A 18 -21.41 7.55 -2.76
CA LEU A 18 -20.88 8.41 -3.83
C LEU A 18 -20.22 9.70 -3.31
N SER A 19 -20.13 9.89 -2.00
CA SER A 19 -19.53 11.10 -1.40
C SER A 19 -18.07 11.29 -1.78
N VAL A 20 -17.35 10.21 -2.06
CA VAL A 20 -15.97 10.25 -2.56
C VAL A 20 -15.86 10.99 -3.89
N LEU A 21 -16.89 10.98 -4.74
CA LEU A 21 -16.89 11.71 -6.01
C LEU A 21 -16.96 13.23 -5.79
N ASP A 22 -17.64 13.68 -4.73
CA ASP A 22 -17.67 15.11 -4.36
C ASP A 22 -16.26 15.57 -3.95
N TRP A 23 -15.51 14.72 -3.26
CA TRP A 23 -14.12 15.00 -2.91
C TRP A 23 -13.24 15.11 -4.16
N PHE A 24 -13.42 14.24 -5.14
CA PHE A 24 -12.68 14.30 -6.40
C PHE A 24 -12.95 15.55 -7.24
N GLU A 25 -14.13 16.17 -7.13
CA GLU A 25 -14.47 17.40 -7.85
C GLU A 25 -13.79 18.65 -7.26
N HIS A 26 -13.21 18.57 -6.07
CA HIS A 26 -12.42 19.66 -5.51
C HIS A 26 -11.00 19.66 -6.09
N LYS A 27 -10.39 20.87 -6.19
CA LYS A 27 -8.98 20.96 -6.60
C LYS A 27 -8.11 20.13 -5.69
N ALA A 28 -7.47 19.12 -6.26
CA ALA A 28 -6.60 18.21 -5.56
C ALA A 28 -5.37 17.87 -6.39
N PHE A 29 -4.31 17.46 -5.69
CA PHE A 29 -3.16 16.85 -6.32
C PHE A 29 -3.41 15.36 -6.45
N TRP A 30 -3.14 14.82 -7.62
CA TRP A 30 -3.36 13.43 -7.96
C TRP A 30 -2.04 12.72 -8.18
N SER A 31 -1.97 11.48 -7.79
CA SER A 31 -0.88 10.61 -8.18
C SER A 31 -1.41 9.22 -8.49
N VAL A 32 -0.80 8.57 -9.47
CA VAL A 32 -1.07 7.16 -9.70
C VAL A 32 -0.36 6.38 -8.61
N LYS A 33 -1.11 5.56 -7.84
CA LYS A 33 -0.50 4.65 -6.88
C LYS A 33 0.40 3.66 -7.63
N ILE A 34 1.67 3.62 -7.25
CA ILE A 34 2.58 2.57 -7.70
C ILE A 34 2.20 1.29 -6.97
N ASP A 35 1.93 0.24 -7.70
CA ASP A 35 1.46 -1.04 -7.18
C ASP A 35 2.51 -2.13 -7.35
N GLY A 36 2.76 -2.86 -6.29
CA GLY A 36 3.74 -3.95 -6.24
C GLY A 36 3.25 -5.09 -5.36
N ALA A 37 4.08 -6.10 -5.18
CA ALA A 37 3.75 -7.24 -4.33
C ALA A 37 5.03 -7.92 -3.79
N PRO A 38 5.02 -8.34 -2.52
CA PRO A 38 4.03 -8.12 -1.48
C PRO A 38 4.04 -6.71 -0.88
N ALA A 39 2.98 -6.36 -0.13
CA ALA A 39 3.00 -5.16 0.72
C ALA A 39 3.87 -5.43 1.96
N ILE A 40 4.84 -4.56 2.19
CA ILE A 40 5.80 -4.62 3.30
C ILE A 40 5.48 -3.53 4.31
N VAL A 41 5.48 -3.88 5.59
CA VAL A 41 5.36 -2.95 6.72
C VAL A 41 6.67 -2.96 7.49
N TRP A 42 7.19 -1.76 7.80
CA TRP A 42 8.45 -1.64 8.55
C TRP A 42 8.46 -0.41 9.45
N GLY A 43 9.37 -0.38 10.40
CA GLY A 43 9.56 0.71 11.35
C GLY A 43 9.92 0.21 12.74
N LYS A 44 9.77 1.06 13.77
CA LYS A 44 9.92 0.64 15.16
C LYS A 44 8.60 0.17 15.74
N CYS A 45 8.62 -1.00 16.36
CA CYS A 45 7.46 -1.54 17.06
C CYS A 45 7.12 -0.65 18.27
N PRO A 46 5.87 -0.16 18.40
CA PRO A 46 5.49 0.71 19.51
C PRO A 46 5.64 0.06 20.89
N ALA A 47 5.49 -1.25 20.95
CA ALA A 47 5.57 -1.99 22.20
C ALA A 47 7.00 -2.26 22.67
N THR A 48 7.95 -2.46 21.76
CA THR A 48 9.33 -2.87 22.09
C THR A 48 10.37 -1.81 21.77
N GLY A 49 10.09 -0.88 20.85
CA GLY A 49 11.04 0.08 20.31
C GLY A 49 12.03 -0.53 19.31
N GLU A 50 11.94 -1.84 19.02
CA GLU A 50 12.83 -2.53 18.10
C GLU A 50 12.39 -2.35 16.65
N PHE A 51 13.36 -2.28 15.74
CA PHE A 51 13.09 -2.27 14.31
C PHE A 51 12.52 -3.61 13.86
N PHE A 52 11.50 -3.57 13.02
CA PHE A 52 10.85 -4.76 12.48
C PHE A 52 10.53 -4.60 11.00
N VAL A 53 10.38 -5.74 10.34
CA VAL A 53 9.77 -5.87 9.02
C VAL A 53 8.66 -6.92 9.06
N GLY A 54 7.68 -6.78 8.18
CA GLY A 54 6.61 -7.78 8.07
C GLY A 54 5.69 -7.48 6.89
N THR A 55 4.63 -8.25 6.81
CA THR A 55 3.50 -8.01 5.91
C THR A 55 2.33 -7.41 6.70
N LYS A 56 1.17 -7.22 6.07
CA LYS A 56 -0.07 -6.80 6.78
C LYS A 56 -0.43 -7.71 7.98
N SER A 57 0.15 -8.90 8.08
CA SER A 57 -0.03 -9.81 9.21
C SER A 57 0.46 -9.28 10.56
N VAL A 58 1.28 -8.23 10.57
CA VAL A 58 1.71 -7.53 11.80
C VAL A 58 0.53 -6.88 12.56
N PHE A 59 -0.57 -6.61 11.86
CA PHE A 59 -1.79 -6.01 12.41
C PHE A 59 -2.85 -7.06 12.82
N ASN A 60 -2.57 -8.34 12.66
CA ASN A 60 -3.51 -9.40 12.98
C ASN A 60 -3.83 -9.43 14.49
N LYS A 61 -5.05 -9.86 14.82
CA LYS A 61 -5.46 -10.12 16.23
C LYS A 61 -4.93 -11.45 16.75
N VAL A 62 -4.83 -12.42 15.84
CA VAL A 62 -4.36 -13.78 16.12
C VAL A 62 -3.29 -14.12 15.09
N LYS A 63 -2.24 -14.82 15.52
CA LYS A 63 -1.07 -15.12 14.67
C LYS A 63 -0.43 -13.84 14.11
N ILE A 64 -0.08 -12.92 15.01
CA ILE A 64 0.69 -11.73 14.70
C ILE A 64 2.09 -12.18 14.23
N LYS A 65 2.54 -11.65 13.08
CA LYS A 65 3.82 -12.01 12.48
C LYS A 65 4.69 -10.77 12.37
N ILE A 66 5.35 -10.39 13.44
CA ILE A 66 6.35 -9.32 13.49
C ILE A 66 7.71 -9.98 13.43
N ASN A 67 8.62 -9.47 12.61
CA ASN A 67 9.94 -10.06 12.43
C ASN A 67 11.00 -9.02 12.80
N TYR A 68 11.71 -9.27 13.88
CA TYR A 68 12.84 -8.47 14.36
C TYR A 68 14.16 -9.05 13.88
N THR A 69 14.20 -10.36 13.61
CA THR A 69 15.37 -11.12 13.21
C THR A 69 15.10 -12.00 12.00
N HIS A 70 16.15 -12.55 11.41
CA HIS A 70 16.05 -13.52 10.32
C HIS A 70 15.35 -14.81 10.77
N GLU A 71 15.56 -15.25 12.01
CA GLU A 71 14.92 -16.42 12.60
C GLU A 71 13.39 -16.21 12.77
N ASP A 72 12.97 -14.98 13.05
CA ASP A 72 11.55 -14.64 13.08
C ASP A 72 10.93 -14.76 11.69
N ILE A 73 11.63 -14.32 10.66
CA ILE A 73 11.17 -14.43 9.28
C ILE A 73 10.99 -15.91 8.89
N GLU A 74 12.00 -16.75 9.14
CA GLU A 74 11.96 -18.17 8.84
C GLU A 74 10.81 -18.91 9.58
N ARG A 75 10.52 -18.50 10.82
CA ARG A 75 9.41 -19.06 11.61
C ARG A 75 8.05 -18.62 11.08
N ASN A 76 7.94 -17.40 10.57
CA ASN A 76 6.68 -16.75 10.23
C ASN A 76 6.32 -16.83 8.75
N HIS A 77 7.29 -16.96 7.87
CA HIS A 77 7.10 -16.86 6.41
C HIS A 77 7.91 -17.93 5.67
N GLU A 78 7.48 -18.24 4.45
CA GLU A 78 8.11 -19.22 3.57
C GLU A 78 8.19 -18.67 2.14
N GLY A 79 9.13 -19.21 1.34
CA GLY A 79 9.29 -18.91 -0.08
C GLY A 79 9.61 -17.45 -0.34
N GLN A 80 9.17 -16.94 -1.48
CA GLN A 80 9.52 -15.59 -1.96
C GLN A 80 9.25 -14.47 -0.95
N VAL A 81 8.20 -14.59 -0.13
CA VAL A 81 7.89 -13.58 0.89
C VAL A 81 8.98 -13.55 1.97
N ALA A 82 9.49 -14.72 2.39
CA ALA A 82 10.60 -14.79 3.33
C ALA A 82 11.86 -14.17 2.73
N ASP A 83 12.20 -14.52 1.48
CA ASP A 83 13.38 -13.98 0.77
C ASP A 83 13.33 -12.45 0.71
N ILE A 84 12.17 -11.88 0.36
CA ILE A 84 11.97 -10.43 0.31
C ILE A 84 12.13 -9.80 1.70
N LEU A 85 11.56 -10.40 2.74
CA LEU A 85 11.64 -9.88 4.11
C LEU A 85 13.06 -9.92 4.68
N HIS A 86 13.87 -10.94 4.31
CA HIS A 86 15.28 -11.00 4.69
C HIS A 86 16.07 -9.81 4.14
N VAL A 87 15.87 -9.48 2.86
CA VAL A 87 16.53 -8.32 2.25
C VAL A 87 15.94 -7.01 2.79
N ALA A 88 14.63 -6.95 3.03
CA ALA A 88 13.99 -5.79 3.62
C ALA A 88 14.54 -5.46 5.01
N LEU A 89 14.80 -6.47 5.85
CA LEU A 89 15.37 -6.31 7.19
C LEU A 89 16.77 -5.67 7.15
N GLU A 90 17.56 -5.96 6.11
CA GLU A 90 18.93 -5.44 5.94
C GLU A 90 18.98 -4.07 5.23
N CYS A 91 17.98 -3.76 4.39
CA CYS A 91 18.02 -2.62 3.48
C CYS A 91 17.14 -1.45 3.90
N LEU A 92 15.99 -1.72 4.55
CA LEU A 92 15.08 -0.67 4.95
C LEU A 92 15.63 0.11 6.16
N PRO A 93 15.50 1.45 6.17
CA PRO A 93 16.00 2.26 7.27
C PRO A 93 15.15 2.05 8.53
N SER A 94 15.82 1.98 9.68
CA SER A 94 15.17 2.03 10.99
C SER A 94 14.69 3.45 11.25
N THR A 95 13.38 3.64 11.28
CA THR A 95 12.71 4.92 11.52
C THR A 95 11.80 4.84 12.73
N ASP A 96 11.54 5.95 13.38
CA ASP A 96 10.60 6.00 14.53
C ASP A 96 9.14 5.85 14.08
N ASN A 97 8.87 6.13 12.81
CA ASN A 97 7.56 5.94 12.20
C ASN A 97 7.41 4.53 11.62
N ILE A 98 6.17 4.10 11.46
CA ILE A 98 5.81 2.84 10.81
C ILE A 98 5.27 3.15 9.43
N TYR A 99 5.83 2.50 8.42
CA TYR A 99 5.45 2.69 7.01
C TYR A 99 4.96 1.40 6.39
N GLN A 100 4.16 1.54 5.34
CA GLN A 100 3.85 0.47 4.42
C GLN A 100 4.12 0.92 3.00
N GLY A 101 4.68 0.01 2.21
CA GLY A 101 4.87 0.18 0.78
C GLY A 101 4.79 -1.15 0.05
N ASP A 102 4.69 -1.07 -1.25
CA ASP A 102 4.62 -2.23 -2.12
C ASP A 102 6.00 -2.54 -2.69
N PHE A 103 6.46 -3.78 -2.55
CA PHE A 103 7.74 -4.22 -3.09
C PHE A 103 7.70 -4.24 -4.62
N ILE A 104 8.72 -3.67 -5.26
CA ILE A 104 8.85 -3.56 -6.72
C ILE A 104 9.86 -4.56 -7.27
N GLY A 105 10.98 -4.74 -6.59
CA GLY A 105 12.04 -5.65 -7.05
C GLY A 105 13.34 -5.50 -6.28
N PHE A 106 14.31 -6.33 -6.66
CA PHE A 106 15.71 -6.19 -6.25
C PHE A 106 16.46 -5.45 -7.36
N GLY A 107 17.41 -4.61 -6.98
CA GLY A 107 18.18 -3.81 -7.93
C GLY A 107 18.98 -4.63 -8.94
N GLY A 108 19.57 -3.95 -9.92
CA GLY A 108 20.38 -4.53 -10.98
C GLY A 108 19.76 -4.47 -12.38
N ASP A 109 18.53 -3.92 -12.50
CA ASP A 109 17.83 -3.73 -13.77
C ASP A 109 17.17 -2.36 -13.80
N ASN A 110 16.61 -1.99 -14.95
CA ASN A 110 15.75 -0.82 -15.11
C ASN A 110 14.29 -1.19 -15.47
N VAL A 111 13.97 -2.49 -15.57
CA VAL A 111 12.63 -2.99 -15.89
C VAL A 111 12.16 -3.94 -14.80
N TYR A 112 11.02 -3.66 -14.19
CA TYR A 112 10.45 -4.44 -13.09
C TYR A 112 8.98 -4.74 -13.35
N GLN A 113 8.57 -5.98 -13.06
CA GLN A 113 7.18 -6.43 -13.16
C GLN A 113 6.76 -7.16 -11.87
N PRO A 114 6.48 -6.40 -10.78
CA PRO A 114 6.12 -7.00 -9.49
C PRO A 114 4.75 -7.71 -9.49
N ASN A 115 3.89 -7.35 -10.43
CA ASN A 115 2.56 -7.92 -10.64
C ASN A 115 2.20 -7.91 -12.14
N THR A 116 1.03 -7.43 -12.51
CA THR A 116 0.59 -7.29 -13.92
C THR A 116 1.12 -6.03 -14.60
N ILE A 117 1.64 -5.07 -13.83
CA ILE A 117 2.14 -3.79 -14.34
C ILE A 117 3.67 -3.89 -14.49
N THR A 118 4.17 -3.41 -15.64
CA THR A 118 5.61 -3.28 -15.90
C THR A 118 6.04 -1.83 -15.67
N TYR A 119 7.04 -1.64 -14.83
CA TYR A 119 7.68 -0.35 -14.56
C TYR A 119 9.02 -0.29 -15.29
N VAL A 120 9.24 0.79 -16.04
CA VAL A 120 10.50 1.06 -16.75
C VAL A 120 11.09 2.34 -16.18
N PHE A 121 12.30 2.25 -15.68
CA PHE A 121 13.05 3.39 -15.15
C PHE A 121 14.04 3.89 -16.19
N ASP A 122 14.39 5.17 -16.14
CA ASP A 122 15.31 5.78 -17.09
C ASP A 122 16.73 5.21 -16.99
N GLU A 123 17.12 4.76 -15.79
CA GLU A 123 18.42 4.19 -15.50
C GLU A 123 18.31 2.87 -14.72
N VAL A 124 19.36 2.06 -14.75
CA VAL A 124 19.46 0.86 -13.92
C VAL A 124 19.47 1.27 -12.45
N ILE A 125 18.59 0.67 -11.67
CA ILE A 125 18.53 0.88 -10.22
C ILE A 125 19.63 0.04 -9.57
N THR A 126 20.52 0.68 -8.86
CA THR A 126 21.70 0.03 -8.23
C THR A 126 21.46 -0.34 -6.76
N GLU A 127 20.47 0.27 -6.11
CA GLU A 127 20.08 -0.05 -4.75
C GLU A 127 19.56 -1.49 -4.66
N HIS A 128 19.84 -2.17 -3.54
CA HIS A 128 19.49 -3.59 -3.38
C HIS A 128 18.00 -3.88 -3.28
N PHE A 129 17.23 -2.94 -2.72
CA PHE A 129 15.80 -3.10 -2.44
C PHE A 129 15.00 -1.93 -3.00
N ILE A 130 13.93 -2.24 -3.73
CA ILE A 130 13.09 -1.23 -4.38
C ILE A 130 11.67 -1.35 -3.84
N ILE A 131 11.14 -0.28 -3.26
CA ILE A 131 9.82 -0.25 -2.64
C ILE A 131 9.10 1.06 -2.95
N ALA A 132 7.79 1.01 -3.11
CA ALA A 132 6.92 2.17 -3.29
C ALA A 132 6.12 2.45 -2.00
N PRO A 133 6.60 3.33 -1.10
CA PRO A 133 5.90 3.65 0.13
C PRO A 133 4.66 4.51 -0.16
N HIS A 134 3.56 4.22 0.54
CA HIS A 134 2.29 4.93 0.34
C HIS A 134 1.50 5.21 1.62
N THR A 135 1.80 4.50 2.72
CA THR A 135 1.05 4.63 3.98
C THR A 135 2.00 4.82 5.16
N GLN A 136 1.63 5.68 6.07
CA GLN A 136 2.23 5.83 7.38
C GLN A 136 1.22 5.42 8.45
N TYR A 137 1.70 4.80 9.53
CA TYR A 137 0.88 4.44 10.67
C TYR A 137 1.31 5.25 11.90
N HIS A 138 0.32 5.82 12.57
CA HIS A 138 0.48 6.57 13.82
C HIS A 138 -0.14 5.79 14.96
N ILE A 139 0.46 5.89 16.14
CA ILE A 139 -0.13 5.32 17.35
C ILE A 139 -1.45 6.04 17.65
N ASP A 140 -2.48 5.26 17.97
CA ASP A 140 -3.73 5.80 18.43
C ASP A 140 -3.61 6.14 19.93
N GLU A 141 -3.48 7.42 20.24
CA GLU A 141 -3.30 7.92 21.60
C GLU A 141 -4.51 7.64 22.52
N GLU A 142 -5.68 7.29 21.95
CA GLU A 142 -6.86 6.90 22.71
C GLU A 142 -6.80 5.46 23.23
N MET A 143 -5.81 4.67 22.75
CA MET A 143 -5.64 3.27 23.13
C MET A 143 -4.62 3.13 24.25
N GLU A 144 -4.99 2.36 25.29
CA GLU A 144 -4.11 2.09 26.44
C GLU A 144 -2.90 1.21 26.08
N GLU A 145 -3.03 0.34 25.08
CA GLU A 145 -1.99 -0.62 24.68
C GLU A 145 -1.21 -0.14 23.47
N LEU A 146 0.11 0.04 23.63
CA LEU A 146 1.03 0.36 22.55
C LEU A 146 1.32 -0.89 21.70
N CYS A 147 0.56 -1.09 20.63
CA CYS A 147 0.79 -2.21 19.70
C CYS A 147 0.42 -1.82 18.28
N LEU A 148 0.94 -2.57 17.30
CA LEU A 148 0.74 -2.28 15.86
C LEU A 148 -0.74 -2.27 15.45
N ARG A 149 -1.57 -3.12 16.03
CA ARG A 149 -3.02 -3.15 15.73
C ARG A 149 -3.79 -1.92 16.21
N ASN A 150 -3.20 -1.14 17.11
CA ASN A 150 -3.76 0.09 17.66
C ASN A 150 -3.16 1.33 16.97
N THR A 151 -2.83 1.23 15.70
CA THR A 151 -2.37 2.34 14.88
C THR A 151 -3.43 2.79 13.90
N ILE A 152 -3.31 4.03 13.46
CA ILE A 152 -4.16 4.67 12.45
C ILE A 152 -3.36 4.82 11.18
N ALA A 153 -3.89 4.33 10.06
CA ALA A 153 -3.29 4.50 8.75
C ALA A 153 -3.60 5.90 8.20
N THR A 154 -2.57 6.56 7.68
CA THR A 154 -2.68 7.83 6.95
C THR A 154 -1.91 7.75 5.63
N PRO A 155 -2.30 8.50 4.59
CA PRO A 155 -1.49 8.62 3.39
C PRO A 155 -0.10 9.15 3.72
N LEU A 156 0.93 8.63 3.07
CA LEU A 156 2.28 9.18 3.18
C LEU A 156 2.36 10.45 2.32
N LEU A 157 2.47 11.60 2.98
CA LEU A 157 2.45 12.93 2.33
C LEU A 157 3.84 13.51 2.05
N PHE A 158 4.89 12.82 2.45
CA PHE A 158 6.26 13.30 2.27
C PHE A 158 7.15 12.19 1.71
N ASP A 159 8.25 12.61 1.14
CA ASP A 159 9.21 11.70 0.53
C ASP A 159 10.15 11.08 1.56
N LEU A 160 10.25 9.76 1.52
CA LEU A 160 11.37 9.04 2.09
C LEU A 160 12.54 9.17 1.11
N GLY A 161 13.67 9.73 1.56
CA GLY A 161 14.87 9.83 0.73
C GLY A 161 15.48 8.46 0.47
N ASP A 162 16.00 8.24 -0.74
CA ASP A 162 16.74 7.02 -1.06
C ASP A 162 17.94 6.84 -0.11
N THR A 163 18.28 5.59 0.16
CA THR A 163 19.48 5.21 0.92
C THR A 163 20.46 4.46 0.00
N GLU A 164 21.65 4.16 0.46
CA GLU A 164 22.60 3.34 -0.31
C GLU A 164 22.05 1.95 -0.69
N LYS A 165 21.12 1.43 0.13
CA LYS A 165 20.59 0.07 -0.03
C LYS A 165 19.15 0.03 -0.55
N CYS A 166 18.39 1.11 -0.40
CA CYS A 166 16.96 1.12 -0.69
C CYS A 166 16.57 2.30 -1.58
N LYS A 167 15.91 1.98 -2.70
CA LYS A 167 15.25 2.91 -3.60
C LYS A 167 13.79 3.06 -3.21
N PHE A 168 13.38 4.28 -2.88
CA PHE A 168 11.98 4.62 -2.64
C PHE A 168 11.33 5.18 -3.89
N VAL A 169 10.49 4.37 -4.55
CA VAL A 169 9.79 4.77 -5.77
C VAL A 169 8.63 5.70 -5.42
N LYS A 170 8.59 6.84 -6.10
CA LYS A 170 7.59 7.89 -5.87
C LYS A 170 6.69 8.05 -7.08
N PRO A 171 5.37 8.17 -6.89
CA PRO A 171 4.47 8.50 -7.98
C PRO A 171 4.69 9.94 -8.44
N LYS A 172 4.54 10.20 -9.74
CA LYS A 172 4.46 11.57 -10.23
C LYS A 172 3.13 12.18 -9.80
N VAL A 173 3.19 13.36 -9.20
CA VAL A 173 2.01 14.14 -8.83
C VAL A 173 1.65 15.05 -10.01
N PHE A 174 0.37 15.12 -10.33
CA PHE A 174 -0.15 16.00 -11.37
C PHE A 174 -1.49 16.61 -10.92
N THR A 175 -1.86 17.72 -11.55
CA THR A 175 -3.17 18.33 -11.42
C THR A 175 -3.98 18.01 -12.67
N MET A 176 -5.26 17.72 -12.51
CA MET A 176 -6.20 17.58 -13.62
C MET A 176 -7.00 18.87 -13.77
N GLU A 177 -7.44 19.15 -15.01
CA GLU A 177 -8.36 20.25 -15.24
C GLU A 177 -9.73 19.96 -14.60
N GLU A 178 -10.35 20.99 -14.03
CA GLU A 178 -11.63 20.84 -13.29
C GLU A 178 -12.73 20.22 -14.15
N ASP A 179 -12.82 20.63 -15.42
CA ASP A 179 -13.86 20.14 -16.34
C ASP A 179 -13.69 18.65 -16.64
N ASP A 180 -12.47 18.16 -16.73
CA ASP A 180 -12.18 16.73 -16.98
C ASP A 180 -12.61 15.89 -15.75
N ILE A 181 -12.29 16.35 -14.55
CA ILE A 181 -12.68 15.67 -13.31
C ILE A 181 -14.20 15.65 -13.18
N ALA A 182 -14.87 16.79 -13.34
CA ALA A 182 -16.31 16.91 -13.25
C ALA A 182 -17.03 15.97 -14.23
N ASN A 183 -16.54 15.86 -15.47
CA ASN A 183 -17.09 14.94 -16.47
C ASN A 183 -16.94 13.47 -16.05
N VAL A 184 -15.78 13.08 -15.54
CA VAL A 184 -15.53 11.71 -15.08
C VAL A 184 -16.40 11.40 -13.85
N CYS A 185 -16.51 12.29 -12.88
CA CYS A 185 -17.36 12.13 -11.71
C CYS A 185 -18.84 12.05 -12.08
N TRP A 186 -19.30 12.90 -13.01
CA TRP A 186 -20.65 12.82 -13.53
C TRP A 186 -20.95 11.45 -14.14
N PHE A 187 -20.05 10.95 -14.99
CA PHE A 187 -20.20 9.65 -15.62
C PHE A 187 -20.22 8.52 -14.59
N ALA A 188 -19.32 8.54 -13.60
CA ALA A 188 -19.27 7.57 -12.53
C ALA A 188 -20.58 7.54 -11.72
N ARG A 189 -21.20 8.73 -11.42
CA ARG A 189 -22.51 8.80 -10.75
C ARG A 189 -23.63 8.16 -11.57
N GLN A 190 -23.60 8.33 -12.92
CA GLN A 190 -24.61 7.70 -13.78
C GLN A 190 -24.48 6.17 -13.78
N MET A 191 -23.27 5.67 -13.80
CA MET A 191 -23.01 4.21 -13.78
C MET A 191 -23.28 3.58 -12.42
N SER A 192 -23.14 4.34 -11.34
CA SER A 192 -23.36 3.88 -9.96
C SER A 192 -24.82 3.96 -9.53
N THR A 193 -25.71 4.52 -10.37
CA THR A 193 -27.15 4.47 -10.09
C THR A 193 -27.58 3.02 -10.02
N PRO A 194 -28.28 2.54 -8.97
CA PRO A 194 -28.71 1.17 -8.86
C PRO A 194 -29.59 0.81 -10.07
N VAL A 195 -29.02 0.14 -11.03
CA VAL A 195 -29.81 -0.56 -12.03
C VAL A 195 -30.50 -1.67 -11.25
N SER A 196 -31.82 -1.67 -11.26
CA SER A 196 -32.59 -2.80 -10.73
C SER A 196 -32.13 -4.07 -11.47
N TYR A 197 -31.27 -4.84 -10.82
CA TYR A 197 -30.67 -6.08 -11.38
C TYR A 197 -31.69 -7.23 -11.54
N THR A 198 -32.96 -6.96 -11.68
CA THR A 198 -33.97 -7.98 -11.85
C THR A 198 -33.82 -8.79 -13.15
N HIS A 199 -32.92 -8.43 -14.07
CA HIS A 199 -32.79 -9.09 -15.36
C HIS A 199 -31.37 -9.27 -15.93
N LEU A 200 -30.30 -9.00 -15.19
CA LEU A 200 -28.94 -9.31 -15.62
C LEU A 200 -28.38 -10.53 -14.86
N THR A 201 -28.82 -11.72 -15.25
CA THR A 201 -28.02 -12.91 -14.99
C THR A 201 -26.81 -12.85 -15.92
N LEU A 202 -25.64 -12.58 -15.39
CA LEU A 202 -24.40 -12.84 -16.11
C LEU A 202 -24.38 -14.32 -16.47
N PRO A 203 -24.13 -14.69 -17.75
CA PRO A 203 -23.96 -16.09 -18.10
C PRO A 203 -22.73 -16.61 -17.35
N THR A 204 -22.94 -17.45 -16.35
CA THR A 204 -21.88 -18.25 -15.76
C THR A 204 -21.44 -19.27 -16.79
N THR A 205 -20.43 -18.95 -17.59
CA THR A 205 -19.69 -19.95 -18.33
C THR A 205 -18.76 -20.65 -17.33
N PRO A 206 -18.97 -21.97 -17.09
CA PRO A 206 -17.97 -22.69 -16.30
C PRO A 206 -16.70 -22.77 -17.14
N TYR A 207 -15.59 -22.32 -16.60
CA TYR A 207 -14.30 -22.64 -17.16
C TYR A 207 -14.06 -24.13 -16.96
N VAL A 208 -13.92 -24.84 -18.06
CA VAL A 208 -13.44 -26.23 -18.12
C VAL A 208 -11.93 -26.20 -18.15
#